data_2d3fd801f062b1d4ebcf82f6f46a26e1
#
_entry.id   2d3fd801f062b1d4ebcf82f6f46a26e1
#
_cell.length_a   1.000
_cell.length_b   1.000
_cell.length_c   1.000
_cell.angle_alpha   90.00
_cell.angle_beta   90.00
_cell.angle_gamma   90.00
#
_symmetry.space_group_name_H-M   'P 1'
#
loop_
_entity.id
_entity.type
_entity.pdbx_description
1 polymer ?
#
loop_
_entity_poly.entity_id
_entity_poly.type
_entity_poly.pdbx_seq_one_letter_code
_entity_poly.pdbx_strand_id
1 'polypeptide(L)'
;MELLAPAGNLDKLKTAVLYGADAVYLAGPKFSLRGASDNFSDTELCEGIKFAHLNNCKTYVTLNAFLHDKELRELPEYVCFLEKSSVDAVIVSDLGVLTVVQQHSKLPVHLSTQASCLNIHSAKVWKNLGVKRLVLGREVSLEEAGCIRKEVDIEIELFIHGAMCMAYSGNCTISNYTAGRDSNRGGCIQSCRFSYSAIPVNNAVAVNSTDNTPSSLMSSKDLRGIDLLPKFLKIGVDSIKVEGRMKSPLYAATTTSAYALALKWCNSTVQEQWSEKLQELSGMLEKIPHRGYTDGSLNNEADAESVYQGERNGRNSGYEIAGTVMEVEDGKSFTMLTHNSFDRNKTLEILTFDGGVIKISTQEMKDLNNKPVKRANPSRLFRFACSEAAEQSADVSGISQVQPLNVVRLKI
;
A
#
# COMPACT_ATOMS: atom_id res chain seq x y z
N MET A 1 -9.62 -8.59 12.91
CA MET A 1 -8.33 -7.97 12.51
C MET A 1 -8.61 -7.02 11.36
N GLU A 2 -8.18 -5.78 11.46
CA GLU A 2 -8.42 -4.70 10.49
C GLU A 2 -7.41 -4.75 9.34
N LEU A 3 -7.85 -4.55 8.10
CA LEU A 3 -6.99 -4.37 6.93
C LEU A 3 -6.81 -2.87 6.65
N LEU A 4 -5.61 -2.34 6.90
CA LEU A 4 -5.25 -0.96 6.64
C LEU A 4 -4.51 -0.82 5.31
N ALA A 5 -5.16 -0.19 4.33
CA ALA A 5 -4.65 -0.02 2.98
C ALA A 5 -4.09 1.40 2.71
N PRO A 6 -3.11 1.55 1.79
CA PRO A 6 -2.54 2.84 1.45
C PRO A 6 -3.43 3.64 0.49
N ALA A 7 -3.59 4.94 0.76
CA ALA A 7 -4.25 5.88 -0.13
C ALA A 7 -3.33 7.06 -0.45
N GLY A 8 -2.75 7.09 -1.66
CA GLY A 8 -1.84 8.15 -2.09
C GLY A 8 -2.54 9.35 -2.70
N ASN A 9 -3.77 9.18 -3.20
CA ASN A 9 -4.68 10.19 -3.72
C ASN A 9 -6.13 9.69 -3.64
N LEU A 10 -7.09 10.51 -4.03
CA LEU A 10 -8.51 10.21 -3.93
C LEU A 10 -8.93 8.94 -4.72
N ASP A 11 -8.40 8.74 -5.93
CA ASP A 11 -8.71 7.57 -6.75
C ASP A 11 -8.21 6.27 -6.11
N LYS A 12 -7.00 6.29 -5.55
CA LYS A 12 -6.43 5.14 -4.82
C LYS A 12 -7.18 4.88 -3.50
N LEU A 13 -7.70 5.93 -2.85
CA LEU A 13 -8.57 5.79 -1.69
C LEU A 13 -9.85 5.03 -2.09
N LYS A 14 -10.56 5.53 -3.10
CA LYS A 14 -11.79 4.89 -3.60
C LYS A 14 -11.53 3.44 -4.02
N THR A 15 -10.41 3.20 -4.70
CA THR A 15 -9.97 1.85 -5.06
C THR A 15 -9.77 0.97 -3.82
N ALA A 16 -8.97 1.38 -2.84
CA ALA A 16 -8.71 0.58 -1.65
C ALA A 16 -10.00 0.25 -0.88
N VAL A 17 -10.88 1.23 -0.70
CA VAL A 17 -12.17 1.06 -0.02
C VAL A 17 -13.05 0.02 -0.74
N LEU A 18 -13.22 0.16 -2.06
CA LEU A 18 -14.09 -0.75 -2.83
C LEU A 18 -13.51 -2.18 -2.94
N TYR A 19 -12.19 -2.33 -2.89
CA TYR A 19 -11.54 -3.65 -2.89
C TYR A 19 -11.40 -4.26 -1.48
N GLY A 20 -12.06 -3.70 -0.46
CA GLY A 20 -12.29 -4.34 0.83
C GLY A 20 -11.35 -3.93 1.96
N ALA A 21 -10.79 -2.71 1.92
CA ALA A 21 -10.09 -2.16 3.08
C ALA A 21 -11.06 -1.82 4.21
N ASP A 22 -10.71 -2.19 5.45
CA ASP A 22 -11.44 -1.78 6.65
C ASP A 22 -11.04 -0.36 7.08
N ALA A 23 -9.81 0.05 6.74
CA ALA A 23 -9.30 1.38 6.98
C ALA A 23 -8.31 1.79 5.88
N VAL A 24 -8.18 3.10 5.65
CA VAL A 24 -7.19 3.67 4.74
C VAL A 24 -6.32 4.70 5.45
N TYR A 25 -5.01 4.72 5.14
CA TYR A 25 -4.13 5.79 5.63
C TYR A 25 -3.67 6.69 4.48
N LEU A 26 -3.73 7.98 4.75
CA LEU A 26 -3.52 9.04 3.77
C LEU A 26 -2.75 10.22 4.36
N ALA A 27 -2.46 11.23 3.57
CA ALA A 27 -1.82 12.45 4.03
C ALA A 27 -2.33 13.68 3.30
N GLY A 28 -2.40 14.78 4.02
CA GLY A 28 -2.48 16.10 3.43
C GLY A 28 -1.15 16.58 2.84
N PRO A 29 -1.09 17.82 2.34
CA PRO A 29 0.09 18.36 1.68
C PRO A 29 1.29 18.55 2.62
N LYS A 30 1.05 18.66 3.93
CA LYS A 30 2.04 18.94 4.96
C LYS A 30 2.12 17.85 6.01
N PHE A 31 3.18 17.87 6.81
CA PHE A 31 3.39 17.06 8.03
C PHE A 31 3.58 15.56 7.83
N SER A 32 3.73 15.06 6.59
CA SER A 32 3.90 13.65 6.27
C SER A 32 5.26 13.33 5.64
N LEU A 33 5.75 12.10 5.85
CA LEU A 33 7.03 11.60 5.27
C LEU A 33 7.02 11.42 3.75
N ARG A 34 5.90 11.49 3.08
CA ARG A 34 5.79 11.33 1.63
C ARG A 34 5.34 12.63 0.95
N GLY A 35 6.08 13.72 1.18
CA GLY A 35 5.80 15.02 0.59
C GLY A 35 5.84 15.04 -0.95
N ALA A 36 6.56 14.09 -1.57
CA ALA A 36 6.62 13.96 -3.04
C ALA A 36 5.50 13.08 -3.64
N SER A 37 4.59 12.52 -2.83
CA SER A 37 3.39 11.86 -3.35
C SER A 37 2.32 12.90 -3.72
N ASP A 38 1.32 12.48 -4.51
CA ASP A 38 0.22 13.38 -4.91
C ASP A 38 -0.47 14.03 -3.72
N ASN A 39 -0.58 13.32 -2.58
CA ASN A 39 -1.27 13.75 -1.35
C ASN A 39 -2.66 14.34 -1.61
N PHE A 40 -3.42 14.60 -0.55
CA PHE A 40 -4.77 15.13 -0.66
C PHE A 40 -4.77 16.64 -0.39
N SER A 41 -5.44 17.41 -1.24
CA SER A 41 -5.91 18.74 -0.86
C SER A 41 -6.97 18.62 0.24
N ASP A 42 -7.26 19.71 0.95
CA ASP A 42 -8.27 19.70 2.02
C ASP A 42 -9.66 19.31 1.50
N THR A 43 -10.01 19.71 0.29
CA THR A 43 -11.27 19.33 -0.36
C THR A 43 -11.31 17.84 -0.68
N GLU A 44 -10.27 17.28 -1.29
CA GLU A 44 -10.17 15.85 -1.60
C GLU A 44 -10.12 15.00 -0.32
N LEU A 45 -9.52 15.52 0.75
CA LEU A 45 -9.51 14.86 2.05
C LEU A 45 -10.94 14.73 2.60
N CYS A 46 -11.71 15.81 2.61
CA CYS A 46 -13.11 15.79 3.05
C CYS A 46 -13.97 14.87 2.17
N GLU A 47 -13.76 14.86 0.83
CA GLU A 47 -14.46 13.95 -0.08
C GLU A 47 -14.10 12.50 0.20
N GLY A 48 -12.81 12.22 0.36
CA GLY A 48 -12.29 10.87 0.63
C GLY A 48 -12.79 10.30 1.95
N ILE A 49 -12.84 11.10 3.02
CA ILE A 49 -13.38 10.70 4.32
C ILE A 49 -14.86 10.33 4.19
N LYS A 50 -15.65 11.19 3.55
CA LYS A 50 -17.10 10.91 3.32
C LYS A 50 -17.28 9.61 2.53
N PHE A 51 -16.52 9.42 1.46
CA PHE A 51 -16.58 8.20 0.65
C PHE A 51 -16.22 6.95 1.47
N ALA A 52 -15.14 7.01 2.24
CA ALA A 52 -14.72 5.90 3.10
C ALA A 52 -15.81 5.55 4.13
N HIS A 53 -16.33 6.54 4.85
CA HIS A 53 -17.38 6.33 5.87
C HIS A 53 -18.68 5.79 5.29
N LEU A 54 -19.11 6.24 4.10
CA LEU A 54 -20.26 5.67 3.39
C LEU A 54 -20.11 4.18 3.07
N ASN A 55 -18.87 3.71 2.99
CA ASN A 55 -18.52 2.29 2.75
C ASN A 55 -18.01 1.59 4.02
N ASN A 56 -18.28 2.10 5.23
CA ASN A 56 -17.86 1.57 6.53
C ASN A 56 -16.33 1.41 6.67
N CYS A 57 -15.54 2.22 6.00
CA CYS A 57 -14.09 2.22 6.03
C CYS A 57 -13.57 3.42 6.84
N LYS A 58 -12.64 3.19 7.76
CA LYS A 58 -12.02 4.25 8.58
C LYS A 58 -10.92 4.99 7.83
N THR A 59 -10.60 6.20 8.31
CA THR A 59 -9.57 7.06 7.70
C THR A 59 -8.55 7.50 8.75
N TYR A 60 -7.25 7.26 8.46
CA TYR A 60 -6.15 7.64 9.34
C TYR A 60 -5.20 8.60 8.62
N VAL A 61 -4.99 9.78 9.20
CA VAL A 61 -4.13 10.81 8.60
C VAL A 61 -2.73 10.77 9.19
N THR A 62 -1.69 10.72 8.34
CA THR A 62 -0.31 10.69 8.78
C THR A 62 0.22 12.09 9.10
N LEU A 63 0.70 12.28 10.32
CA LEU A 63 1.41 13.45 10.85
C LEU A 63 2.78 12.99 11.36
N ASN A 64 3.51 12.24 10.52
CA ASN A 64 4.66 11.45 10.94
C ASN A 64 6.00 11.94 10.37
N ALA A 65 6.07 13.18 9.88
CA ALA A 65 7.34 13.85 9.62
C ALA A 65 7.94 14.39 10.92
N PHE A 66 9.27 14.48 11.01
CA PHE A 66 9.92 15.21 12.10
C PHE A 66 9.77 16.71 11.86
N LEU A 67 9.03 17.39 12.74
CA LEU A 67 8.71 18.80 12.60
C LEU A 67 9.63 19.66 13.47
N HIS A 68 10.02 20.81 12.93
CA HIS A 68 10.68 21.85 13.71
C HIS A 68 9.63 22.81 14.28
N ASP A 69 10.03 23.69 15.20
CA ASP A 69 9.12 24.64 15.87
C ASP A 69 8.31 25.51 14.91
N LYS A 70 8.86 25.78 13.71
CA LYS A 70 8.14 26.55 12.69
C LYS A 70 6.88 25.80 12.21
N GLU A 71 7.01 24.53 11.88
CA GLU A 71 5.88 23.71 11.40
C GLU A 71 4.93 23.37 12.56
N LEU A 72 5.44 23.17 13.78
CA LEU A 72 4.62 22.92 14.96
C LEU A 72 3.66 24.09 15.26
N ARG A 73 4.00 25.33 14.89
CA ARG A 73 3.09 26.48 15.05
C ARG A 73 1.87 26.43 14.11
N GLU A 74 1.99 25.78 12.95
CA GLU A 74 0.91 25.63 11.99
C GLU A 74 0.04 24.39 12.28
N LEU A 75 0.53 23.45 13.07
CA LEU A 75 -0.12 22.16 13.32
C LEU A 75 -1.46 22.24 14.07
N PRO A 76 -1.67 23.13 15.07
CA PRO A 76 -2.94 23.23 15.79
C PRO A 76 -4.16 23.46 14.90
N GLU A 77 -4.04 24.39 13.95
CA GLU A 77 -5.13 24.68 13.00
C GLU A 77 -5.46 23.47 12.14
N TYR A 78 -4.43 22.78 11.66
CA TYR A 78 -4.60 21.58 10.84
C TYR A 78 -5.21 20.42 11.63
N VAL A 79 -4.81 20.20 12.86
CA VAL A 79 -5.38 19.17 13.75
C VAL A 79 -6.87 19.43 14.02
N CYS A 80 -7.24 20.70 14.30
CA CYS A 80 -8.64 21.09 14.45
C CYS A 80 -9.45 20.88 13.16
N PHE A 81 -8.84 21.12 11.99
CA PHE A 81 -9.47 20.82 10.70
C PHE A 81 -9.70 19.32 10.52
N LEU A 82 -8.71 18.47 10.84
CA LEU A 82 -8.86 17.01 10.75
C LEU A 82 -9.99 16.49 11.66
N GLU A 83 -10.09 16.98 12.88
CA GLU A 83 -11.15 16.61 13.81
C GLU A 83 -12.53 17.01 13.27
N LYS A 84 -12.69 18.25 12.79
CA LYS A 84 -13.93 18.73 12.15
C LYS A 84 -14.30 17.94 10.89
N SER A 85 -13.32 17.42 10.18
CA SER A 85 -13.51 16.57 9.00
C SER A 85 -13.83 15.12 9.35
N SER A 86 -13.94 14.79 10.66
CA SER A 86 -14.28 13.46 11.17
C SER A 86 -13.24 12.39 10.83
N VAL A 87 -11.94 12.72 10.82
CA VAL A 87 -10.86 11.73 10.74
C VAL A 87 -10.92 10.80 11.95
N ASP A 88 -10.76 9.49 11.74
CA ASP A 88 -10.90 8.49 12.81
C ASP A 88 -9.67 8.40 13.72
N ALA A 89 -8.46 8.66 13.18
CA ALA A 89 -7.22 8.75 13.97
C ALA A 89 -6.12 9.48 13.20
N VAL A 90 -5.08 9.91 13.94
CA VAL A 90 -3.84 10.42 13.34
C VAL A 90 -2.66 9.52 13.66
N ILE A 91 -1.71 9.40 12.72
CA ILE A 91 -0.51 8.57 12.85
C ILE A 91 0.68 9.50 13.11
N VAL A 92 1.28 9.41 14.27
CA VAL A 92 2.28 10.35 14.82
C VAL A 92 3.57 9.62 15.17
N SER A 93 4.74 10.23 14.95
CA SER A 93 6.05 9.67 15.34
C SER A 93 6.80 10.51 16.37
N ASP A 94 6.46 11.77 16.50
CA ASP A 94 7.18 12.76 17.29
C ASP A 94 6.40 13.17 18.54
N LEU A 95 7.11 13.34 19.67
CA LEU A 95 6.48 13.71 20.96
C LEU A 95 5.91 15.13 20.95
N GLY A 96 6.54 16.06 20.23
CA GLY A 96 6.02 17.42 20.07
C GLY A 96 4.70 17.42 19.31
N VAL A 97 4.63 16.64 18.21
CA VAL A 97 3.40 16.46 17.44
C VAL A 97 2.31 15.80 18.29
N LEU A 98 2.64 14.75 19.07
CA LEU A 98 1.71 14.12 20.01
C LEU A 98 1.13 15.13 20.99
N THR A 99 1.98 15.94 21.58
CA THR A 99 1.57 16.98 22.56
C THR A 99 0.60 17.98 21.92
N VAL A 100 0.89 18.47 20.72
CA VAL A 100 0.01 19.40 20.01
C VAL A 100 -1.33 18.76 19.67
N VAL A 101 -1.34 17.52 19.18
CA VAL A 101 -2.58 16.78 18.88
C VAL A 101 -3.46 16.65 20.10
N GLN A 102 -2.88 16.27 21.25
CA GLN A 102 -3.63 16.09 22.51
C GLN A 102 -4.14 17.39 23.11
N GLN A 103 -3.43 18.49 22.89
CA GLN A 103 -3.86 19.82 23.39
C GLN A 103 -4.98 20.44 22.55
N HIS A 104 -5.05 20.12 21.25
CA HIS A 104 -5.93 20.81 20.30
C HIS A 104 -7.03 19.94 19.69
N SER A 105 -7.08 18.64 20.02
CA SER A 105 -8.14 17.72 19.56
C SER A 105 -8.36 16.55 20.50
N LYS A 106 -9.43 15.78 20.22
CA LYS A 106 -9.71 14.48 20.85
C LYS A 106 -9.41 13.30 19.92
N LEU A 107 -8.72 13.55 18.80
CA LEU A 107 -8.40 12.51 17.82
C LEU A 107 -7.57 11.41 18.47
N PRO A 108 -7.94 10.13 18.27
CA PRO A 108 -7.10 9.00 18.66
C PRO A 108 -5.73 9.08 17.96
N VAL A 109 -4.68 8.73 18.69
CA VAL A 109 -3.32 8.72 18.15
C VAL A 109 -2.83 7.30 17.99
N HIS A 110 -2.39 6.95 16.78
CA HIS A 110 -1.63 5.76 16.48
C HIS A 110 -0.15 6.11 16.37
N LEU A 111 0.71 5.36 17.05
CA LEU A 111 2.15 5.57 16.97
C LEU A 111 2.70 5.05 15.65
N SER A 112 3.40 5.89 14.92
CA SER A 112 4.04 5.50 13.67
C SER A 112 5.26 4.60 13.90
N THR A 113 5.55 3.73 12.93
CA THR A 113 6.76 2.87 12.95
C THR A 113 8.06 3.68 13.12
N GLN A 114 8.11 4.96 12.66
CA GLN A 114 9.27 5.82 12.82
C GLN A 114 9.60 6.19 14.27
N ALA A 115 8.70 5.97 15.21
CA ALA A 115 9.01 6.12 16.64
C ALA A 115 9.84 4.93 17.18
N SER A 116 10.14 3.93 16.37
CA SER A 116 10.99 2.78 16.72
C SER A 116 10.53 2.05 17.99
N CYS A 117 9.24 1.83 18.16
CA CYS A 117 8.71 1.06 19.27
C CYS A 117 8.93 -0.44 19.01
N LEU A 118 9.90 -1.05 19.71
CA LEU A 118 10.40 -2.40 19.43
C LEU A 118 10.34 -3.33 20.65
N ASN A 119 9.93 -2.84 21.81
CA ASN A 119 9.94 -3.63 23.04
C ASN A 119 8.84 -3.21 24.01
N ILE A 120 8.57 -4.08 24.98
CA ILE A 120 7.52 -3.93 25.98
C ILE A 120 7.65 -2.62 26.80
N HIS A 121 8.86 -2.24 27.18
CA HIS A 121 9.06 -1.03 28.01
C HIS A 121 8.74 0.24 27.22
N SER A 122 9.20 0.34 25.97
CA SER A 122 8.84 1.43 25.06
C SER A 122 7.31 1.49 24.82
N ALA A 123 6.69 0.35 24.60
CA ALA A 123 5.24 0.22 24.41
C ALA A 123 4.45 0.72 25.64
N LYS A 124 4.89 0.39 26.87
CA LYS A 124 4.29 0.87 28.09
C LYS A 124 4.38 2.41 28.23
N VAL A 125 5.51 2.99 27.86
CA VAL A 125 5.68 4.45 27.87
C VAL A 125 4.70 5.11 26.91
N TRP A 126 4.60 4.65 25.67
CA TRP A 126 3.69 5.21 24.68
C TRP A 126 2.22 5.04 25.08
N LYS A 127 1.84 3.91 25.67
CA LYS A 127 0.50 3.72 26.25
C LYS A 127 0.20 4.76 27.33
N ASN A 128 1.14 4.97 28.26
CA ASN A 128 0.99 5.95 29.33
C ASN A 128 0.88 7.40 28.80
N LEU A 129 1.46 7.68 27.64
CA LEU A 129 1.30 8.95 26.93
C LEU A 129 -0.03 9.08 26.18
N GLY A 130 -0.93 8.08 26.29
CA GLY A 130 -2.28 8.13 25.72
C GLY A 130 -2.41 7.65 24.29
N VAL A 131 -1.35 7.05 23.71
CA VAL A 131 -1.41 6.40 22.39
C VAL A 131 -2.36 5.22 22.45
N LYS A 132 -3.17 5.02 21.40
CA LYS A 132 -4.20 3.98 21.32
C LYS A 132 -3.74 2.73 20.57
N ARG A 133 -2.87 2.89 19.55
CA ARG A 133 -2.35 1.81 18.72
C ARG A 133 -0.87 2.02 18.44
N LEU A 134 -0.09 0.94 18.43
CA LEU A 134 1.33 0.97 18.08
C LEU A 134 1.54 0.32 16.71
N VAL A 135 2.02 1.10 15.73
CA VAL A 135 2.57 0.54 14.50
C VAL A 135 4.01 0.13 14.81
N LEU A 136 4.23 -1.13 15.07
CA LEU A 136 5.55 -1.65 15.45
C LEU A 136 6.57 -1.52 14.30
N GLY A 137 7.85 -1.49 14.66
CA GLY A 137 8.94 -1.53 13.69
C GLY A 137 8.91 -2.81 12.85
N ARG A 138 9.41 -2.73 11.61
CA ARG A 138 9.53 -3.91 10.72
C ARG A 138 10.63 -4.88 11.18
N GLU A 139 11.39 -4.49 12.16
CA GLU A 139 12.44 -5.27 12.82
C GLU A 139 11.89 -6.24 13.87
N VAL A 140 10.63 -6.05 14.29
CA VAL A 140 9.95 -6.86 15.30
C VAL A 140 9.37 -8.12 14.66
N SER A 141 9.64 -9.28 15.25
CA SER A 141 9.05 -10.57 14.87
C SER A 141 7.60 -10.71 15.36
N LEU A 142 6.86 -11.66 14.79
CA LEU A 142 5.50 -11.97 15.26
C LEU A 142 5.48 -12.44 16.73
N GLU A 143 6.50 -13.16 17.17
CA GLU A 143 6.63 -13.61 18.55
C GLU A 143 6.79 -12.45 19.52
N GLU A 144 7.72 -11.52 19.23
CA GLU A 144 7.92 -10.31 20.02
C GLU A 144 6.69 -9.40 20.02
N ALA A 145 6.03 -9.27 18.87
CA ALA A 145 4.77 -8.51 18.77
C ALA A 145 3.67 -9.13 19.65
N GLY A 146 3.56 -10.47 19.67
CA GLY A 146 2.66 -11.19 20.57
C GLY A 146 2.97 -10.96 22.04
N CYS A 147 4.25 -10.92 22.42
CA CYS A 147 4.67 -10.57 23.78
C CYS A 147 4.26 -9.13 24.15
N ILE A 148 4.50 -8.17 23.27
CA ILE A 148 4.07 -6.77 23.49
C ILE A 148 2.55 -6.69 23.66
N ARG A 149 1.78 -7.35 22.77
CA ARG A 149 0.32 -7.33 22.81
C ARG A 149 -0.22 -7.88 24.13
N LYS A 150 0.34 -8.98 24.59
CA LYS A 150 -0.06 -9.66 25.84
C LYS A 150 0.27 -8.83 27.09
N GLU A 151 1.48 -8.24 27.14
CA GLU A 151 2.00 -7.56 28.34
C GLU A 151 1.52 -6.11 28.50
N VAL A 152 1.14 -5.45 27.39
CA VAL A 152 0.86 -4.01 27.41
C VAL A 152 -0.62 -3.69 27.30
N ASP A 153 -1.44 -4.61 26.76
CA ASP A 153 -2.87 -4.40 26.52
C ASP A 153 -3.13 -3.08 25.75
N ILE A 154 -2.53 -2.97 24.57
CA ILE A 154 -2.67 -1.86 23.61
C ILE A 154 -2.84 -2.46 22.23
N GLU A 155 -3.58 -1.81 21.35
CA GLU A 155 -3.70 -2.26 19.96
C GLU A 155 -2.34 -2.25 19.27
N ILE A 156 -2.03 -3.33 18.53
CA ILE A 156 -0.83 -3.43 17.70
C ILE A 156 -1.18 -3.54 16.22
N GLU A 157 -0.38 -2.85 15.41
CA GLU A 157 -0.45 -2.86 13.96
C GLU A 157 0.91 -3.28 13.40
N LEU A 158 0.90 -4.22 12.46
CA LEU A 158 2.11 -4.72 11.80
C LEU A 158 2.01 -4.56 10.29
N PHE A 159 3.13 -4.22 9.64
CA PHE A 159 3.22 -4.33 8.19
C PHE A 159 3.14 -5.79 7.77
N ILE A 160 2.32 -6.06 6.75
CA ILE A 160 2.17 -7.40 6.18
C ILE A 160 2.57 -7.46 4.71
N HIS A 161 2.60 -6.31 4.00
CA HIS A 161 2.93 -6.27 2.58
C HIS A 161 3.60 -4.96 2.17
N GLY A 162 4.45 -5.04 1.14
CA GLY A 162 4.97 -3.90 0.41
C GLY A 162 6.43 -3.58 0.67
N ALA A 163 6.86 -2.42 0.22
CA ALA A 163 8.26 -2.04 0.20
C ALA A 163 8.92 -2.05 1.58
N MET A 164 10.00 -2.82 1.71
CA MET A 164 10.88 -2.73 2.88
C MET A 164 11.80 -1.51 2.78
N CYS A 165 12.19 -0.97 3.91
CA CYS A 165 13.16 0.11 4.02
C CYS A 165 14.51 -0.46 4.47
N MET A 166 15.62 0.00 3.87
CA MET A 166 16.96 -0.37 4.33
C MET A 166 17.33 0.30 5.65
N ALA A 167 16.65 1.41 5.99
CA ALA A 167 16.89 2.15 7.23
C ALA A 167 16.02 1.60 8.35
N TYR A 168 16.58 1.57 9.54
CA TYR A 168 15.93 1.10 10.77
C TYR A 168 14.70 1.93 11.10
N SER A 169 13.54 1.30 11.19
CA SER A 169 12.22 1.95 11.41
C SER A 169 11.95 3.13 10.46
N GLY A 170 12.60 3.16 9.29
CA GLY A 170 12.46 4.24 8.32
C GLY A 170 13.26 5.53 8.62
N ASN A 171 14.08 5.56 9.67
CA ASN A 171 14.95 6.70 10.00
C ASN A 171 16.19 6.69 9.08
N CYS A 172 16.18 7.53 8.05
CA CYS A 172 17.13 7.47 6.95
C CYS A 172 17.73 8.85 6.63
N THR A 173 19.02 8.87 6.32
CA THR A 173 19.73 10.08 5.88
C THR A 173 20.31 9.99 4.48
N ILE A 174 20.09 8.89 3.73
CA ILE A 174 20.69 8.68 2.42
C ILE A 174 20.30 9.78 1.43
N SER A 175 19.01 10.18 1.38
CA SER A 175 18.58 11.25 0.47
C SER A 175 19.14 12.62 0.85
N ASN A 176 19.52 12.82 2.13
CA ASN A 176 20.19 14.05 2.56
C ASN A 176 21.57 14.15 1.88
N TYR A 177 22.35 13.05 1.87
CA TYR A 177 23.66 13.00 1.23
C TYR A 177 23.61 12.96 -0.29
N THR A 178 22.69 12.22 -0.89
CA THR A 178 22.65 12.02 -2.34
C THR A 178 21.95 13.14 -3.11
N ALA A 179 21.06 13.89 -2.47
CA ALA A 179 20.22 14.90 -3.14
C ALA A 179 19.94 16.15 -2.30
N GLY A 180 20.56 16.30 -1.13
CA GLY A 180 20.29 17.43 -0.24
C GLY A 180 18.85 17.50 0.27
N ARG A 181 18.12 16.36 0.32
CA ARG A 181 16.72 16.28 0.71
C ARG A 181 16.54 15.48 1.98
N ASP A 182 15.88 16.07 2.99
CA ASP A 182 15.67 15.40 4.28
C ASP A 182 14.62 14.30 4.19
N SER A 183 15.10 13.05 4.28
CA SER A 183 14.27 11.86 4.19
C SER A 183 13.20 11.78 5.28
N ASN A 184 13.49 12.31 6.46
CA ASN A 184 12.62 12.24 7.64
C ASN A 184 11.61 13.39 7.71
N ARG A 185 11.67 14.29 6.73
CA ARG A 185 10.81 15.48 6.62
C ARG A 185 10.09 15.55 5.25
N GLY A 186 9.82 14.40 4.66
CA GLY A 186 9.12 14.31 3.38
C GLY A 186 10.02 14.28 2.14
N GLY A 187 11.34 14.40 2.30
CA GLY A 187 12.31 14.52 1.21
C GLY A 187 12.85 13.18 0.68
N CYS A 188 12.35 12.04 1.11
CA CYS A 188 12.85 10.74 0.63
C CYS A 188 12.62 10.57 -0.88
N ILE A 189 13.71 10.47 -1.64
CA ILE A 189 13.69 10.21 -3.10
C ILE A 189 13.96 8.75 -3.44
N GLN A 190 13.95 7.86 -2.42
CA GLN A 190 14.27 6.44 -2.56
C GLN A 190 15.69 6.19 -3.10
N SER A 191 16.68 6.96 -2.65
CA SER A 191 18.09 6.81 -3.05
C SER A 191 18.61 5.39 -2.85
N CYS A 192 18.13 4.65 -1.85
CA CYS A 192 18.47 3.24 -1.65
C CYS A 192 18.08 2.33 -2.84
N ARG A 193 17.31 2.84 -3.82
CA ARG A 193 16.91 2.11 -5.04
C ARG A 193 17.77 2.45 -6.24
N PHE A 194 18.68 3.42 -6.11
CA PHE A 194 19.58 3.81 -7.17
C PHE A 194 20.70 2.79 -7.34
N SER A 195 21.32 2.81 -8.52
CA SER A 195 22.50 2.01 -8.77
C SER A 195 23.74 2.75 -8.27
N TYR A 196 24.58 2.04 -7.54
CA TYR A 196 25.83 2.55 -7.00
C TYR A 196 26.98 1.67 -7.48
N SER A 197 28.16 2.28 -7.69
CA SER A 197 29.41 1.58 -7.92
C SER A 197 30.23 1.60 -6.64
N ALA A 198 30.66 0.43 -6.16
CA ALA A 198 31.60 0.34 -5.06
C ALA A 198 33.01 0.57 -5.59
N ILE A 199 33.72 1.57 -5.08
CA ILE A 199 35.11 1.84 -5.41
C ILE A 199 35.98 1.33 -4.25
N PRO A 200 36.85 0.33 -4.44
CA PRO A 200 37.74 -0.12 -3.39
C PRO A 200 38.70 1.00 -2.99
N VAL A 201 38.78 1.34 -1.73
CA VAL A 201 39.78 2.24 -1.19
C VAL A 201 40.87 1.37 -0.50
N ASN A 202 42.08 1.41 -1.02
CA ASN A 202 43.27 0.77 -0.43
C ASN A 202 43.14 -0.74 -0.17
N ASN A 203 42.70 -1.55 -1.14
CA ASN A 203 42.59 -3.02 -1.04
C ASN A 203 41.85 -3.56 0.20
N ALA A 204 41.07 -2.74 0.90
CA ALA A 204 40.57 -3.06 2.23
C ALA A 204 39.18 -3.67 2.27
N VAL A 205 38.47 -3.82 1.15
CA VAL A 205 37.21 -4.56 1.10
C VAL A 205 37.11 -5.36 -0.19
N ALA A 206 37.21 -6.67 -0.07
CA ALA A 206 36.77 -7.59 -1.10
C ALA A 206 35.24 -7.57 -1.15
N VAL A 207 34.67 -6.59 -1.85
CA VAL A 207 33.34 -6.78 -2.41
C VAL A 207 33.55 -7.77 -3.55
N ASN A 208 32.93 -8.96 -3.45
CA ASN A 208 33.04 -10.06 -4.42
C ASN A 208 32.45 -9.73 -5.81
N SER A 209 32.52 -8.49 -6.26
CA SER A 209 32.17 -8.07 -7.61
C SER A 209 33.42 -7.61 -8.32
N THR A 210 33.99 -8.49 -9.13
CA THR A 210 35.08 -8.19 -10.07
C THR A 210 34.70 -7.24 -11.19
N ASP A 211 33.44 -6.88 -11.28
CA ASP A 211 32.89 -5.95 -12.27
C ASP A 211 32.45 -4.64 -11.63
N ASN A 212 33.03 -3.53 -12.07
CA ASN A 212 32.61 -2.15 -11.73
C ASN A 212 31.20 -1.79 -12.25
N THR A 213 30.33 -2.77 -12.47
CA THR A 213 28.97 -2.52 -12.93
C THR A 213 28.12 -1.95 -11.79
N PRO A 214 27.44 -0.81 -12.03
CA PRO A 214 26.56 -0.24 -11.01
C PRO A 214 25.47 -1.24 -10.61
N SER A 215 25.31 -1.49 -9.31
CA SER A 215 24.30 -2.39 -8.77
C SER A 215 23.44 -1.73 -7.70
N SER A 216 22.29 -2.30 -7.41
CA SER A 216 21.35 -1.78 -6.42
C SER A 216 21.76 -2.23 -5.00
N LEU A 217 22.92 -1.78 -4.54
CA LEU A 217 23.57 -2.24 -3.30
C LEU A 217 22.71 -2.11 -2.03
N MET A 218 21.72 -1.23 -2.00
CA MET A 218 20.89 -0.95 -0.82
C MET A 218 19.41 -1.26 -1.06
N SER A 219 19.07 -1.90 -2.18
CA SER A 219 17.67 -2.22 -2.49
C SER A 219 17.20 -3.43 -1.71
N SER A 220 16.12 -3.28 -0.95
CA SER A 220 15.47 -4.39 -0.25
C SER A 220 14.36 -5.02 -1.08
N LYS A 221 14.08 -6.31 -0.83
CA LYS A 221 12.88 -7.01 -1.33
C LYS A 221 11.59 -6.34 -0.81
N ASP A 222 10.46 -6.76 -1.33
CA ASP A 222 9.15 -6.36 -0.82
C ASP A 222 8.64 -7.41 0.20
N LEU A 223 8.04 -6.95 1.30
CA LEU A 223 7.43 -7.81 2.30
C LEU A 223 6.19 -8.51 1.73
N ARG A 224 6.02 -9.79 2.03
CA ARG A 224 4.79 -10.54 1.78
C ARG A 224 4.53 -11.52 2.92
N GLY A 225 3.57 -11.16 3.78
CA GLY A 225 3.22 -11.96 4.95
C GLY A 225 1.89 -12.71 4.84
N ILE A 226 1.30 -12.85 3.63
CA ILE A 226 -0.03 -13.50 3.47
C ILE A 226 -0.03 -14.93 3.98
N ASP A 227 1.05 -15.68 3.76
CA ASP A 227 1.21 -17.05 4.20
C ASP A 227 1.36 -17.16 5.75
N LEU A 228 1.70 -16.05 6.41
CA LEU A 228 1.81 -15.94 7.87
C LEU A 228 0.53 -15.44 8.54
N LEU A 229 -0.53 -15.14 7.79
CA LEU A 229 -1.79 -14.61 8.32
C LEU A 229 -2.37 -15.42 9.48
N PRO A 230 -2.30 -16.78 9.50
CA PRO A 230 -2.71 -17.57 10.65
C PRO A 230 -1.94 -17.24 11.93
N LYS A 231 -0.65 -16.92 11.83
CA LYS A 231 0.17 -16.52 12.99
C LYS A 231 -0.24 -15.14 13.50
N PHE A 232 -0.51 -14.17 12.60
CA PHE A 232 -1.04 -12.84 12.96
C PHE A 232 -2.36 -12.96 13.77
N LEU A 233 -3.28 -13.80 13.30
CA LEU A 233 -4.55 -14.07 14.00
C LEU A 233 -4.32 -14.70 15.38
N LYS A 234 -3.44 -15.69 15.46
CA LYS A 234 -3.14 -16.41 16.70
C LYS A 234 -2.56 -15.52 17.81
N ILE A 235 -1.68 -14.57 17.45
CA ILE A 235 -1.07 -13.65 18.42
C ILE A 235 -1.95 -12.43 18.73
N GLY A 236 -3.09 -12.27 18.06
CA GLY A 236 -4.05 -11.21 18.31
C GLY A 236 -3.62 -9.84 17.79
N VAL A 237 -3.01 -9.78 16.60
CA VAL A 237 -2.75 -8.49 15.90
C VAL A 237 -4.08 -7.82 15.59
N ASP A 238 -4.19 -6.55 15.95
CA ASP A 238 -5.43 -5.78 15.79
C ASP A 238 -5.57 -5.26 14.34
N SER A 239 -4.45 -4.86 13.70
CA SER A 239 -4.43 -4.31 12.34
C SER A 239 -3.23 -4.80 11.54
N ILE A 240 -3.46 -5.16 10.27
CA ILE A 240 -2.42 -5.44 9.28
C ILE A 240 -2.34 -4.31 8.27
N LYS A 241 -1.11 -3.84 8.00
CA LYS A 241 -0.85 -2.68 7.16
C LYS A 241 -0.16 -3.03 5.86
N VAL A 242 -0.74 -2.58 4.75
CA VAL A 242 -0.12 -2.63 3.42
C VAL A 242 0.66 -1.32 3.18
N GLU A 243 1.95 -1.40 2.85
CA GLU A 243 2.74 -0.25 2.40
C GLU A 243 2.56 -0.06 0.89
N GLY A 244 2.38 1.19 0.43
CA GLY A 244 2.26 1.43 -1.01
C GLY A 244 1.60 2.74 -1.44
N ARG A 245 1.62 3.81 -0.66
CA ARG A 245 1.00 5.09 -1.02
C ARG A 245 1.42 5.63 -2.40
N MET A 246 2.67 5.39 -2.82
CA MET A 246 3.21 5.81 -4.12
C MET A 246 2.96 4.79 -5.24
N LYS A 247 2.35 3.66 -4.97
CA LYS A 247 2.07 2.61 -5.96
C LYS A 247 0.84 2.94 -6.81
N SER A 248 0.65 2.16 -7.89
CA SER A 248 -0.47 2.34 -8.84
C SER A 248 -1.83 1.91 -8.26
N PRO A 249 -2.95 2.31 -8.89
CA PRO A 249 -4.27 1.77 -8.54
C PRO A 249 -4.34 0.24 -8.69
N LEU A 250 -3.65 -0.35 -9.67
CA LEU A 250 -3.56 -1.81 -9.82
C LEU A 250 -2.95 -2.48 -8.58
N TYR A 251 -1.89 -1.87 -8.04
CA TYR A 251 -1.29 -2.38 -6.80
C TYR A 251 -2.27 -2.28 -5.63
N ALA A 252 -2.92 -1.12 -5.45
CA ALA A 252 -3.90 -0.92 -4.38
C ALA A 252 -5.06 -1.92 -4.47
N ALA A 253 -5.66 -2.09 -5.66
CA ALA A 253 -6.73 -3.05 -5.91
C ALA A 253 -6.30 -4.48 -5.61
N THR A 254 -5.17 -4.93 -6.18
CA THR A 254 -4.72 -6.32 -6.07
C THR A 254 -4.31 -6.67 -4.65
N THR A 255 -3.53 -5.81 -3.97
CA THR A 255 -3.09 -6.09 -2.59
C THR A 255 -4.27 -6.06 -1.62
N THR A 256 -5.12 -5.05 -1.70
CA THR A 256 -6.28 -4.94 -0.81
C THR A 256 -7.23 -6.12 -1.00
N SER A 257 -7.58 -6.46 -2.25
CA SER A 257 -8.44 -7.62 -2.54
C SER A 257 -7.85 -8.94 -2.01
N ALA A 258 -6.56 -9.20 -2.26
CA ALA A 258 -5.93 -10.43 -1.80
C ALA A 258 -5.98 -10.60 -0.28
N TYR A 259 -5.65 -9.54 0.48
CA TYR A 259 -5.68 -9.60 1.94
C TYR A 259 -7.10 -9.56 2.52
N ALA A 260 -8.04 -8.81 1.92
CA ALA A 260 -9.45 -8.83 2.32
C ALA A 260 -10.08 -10.23 2.16
N LEU A 261 -9.82 -10.87 1.02
CA LEU A 261 -10.27 -12.24 0.76
C LEU A 261 -9.61 -13.25 1.72
N ALA A 262 -8.31 -13.10 1.99
CA ALA A 262 -7.60 -13.95 2.94
C ALA A 262 -8.18 -13.84 4.35
N LEU A 263 -8.44 -12.62 4.83
CA LEU A 263 -9.07 -12.38 6.14
C LEU A 263 -10.48 -12.96 6.20
N LYS A 264 -11.29 -12.70 5.17
CA LYS A 264 -12.66 -13.25 5.08
C LYS A 264 -12.63 -14.78 5.11
N TRP A 265 -11.73 -15.40 4.36
CA TRP A 265 -11.59 -16.85 4.32
C TRP A 265 -11.15 -17.42 5.68
N CYS A 266 -10.11 -16.87 6.30
CA CYS A 266 -9.64 -17.31 7.60
C CYS A 266 -10.69 -17.16 8.72
N ASN A 267 -11.59 -16.21 8.61
CA ASN A 267 -12.67 -16.02 9.58
C ASN A 267 -13.88 -16.94 9.33
N SER A 268 -14.04 -17.53 8.16
CA SER A 268 -15.22 -18.31 7.76
C SER A 268 -14.97 -19.81 7.61
N THR A 269 -13.71 -20.25 7.66
CA THR A 269 -13.34 -21.66 7.44
C THR A 269 -12.45 -22.21 8.54
N VAL A 270 -12.36 -23.55 8.61
CA VAL A 270 -11.47 -24.23 9.53
C VAL A 270 -10.01 -24.11 9.13
N GLN A 271 -9.10 -24.12 10.09
CA GLN A 271 -7.68 -23.82 9.89
C GLN A 271 -6.99 -24.78 8.90
N GLU A 272 -7.44 -26.02 8.82
CA GLU A 272 -6.88 -27.05 7.94
C GLU A 272 -7.00 -26.69 6.44
N GLN A 273 -7.93 -25.81 6.08
CA GLN A 273 -8.18 -25.38 4.68
C GLN A 273 -7.47 -24.08 4.31
N TRP A 274 -6.76 -23.44 5.25
CA TRP A 274 -6.20 -22.10 4.99
C TRP A 274 -5.03 -22.12 4.02
N SER A 275 -4.15 -23.13 4.08
CA SER A 275 -2.89 -23.14 3.32
C SER A 275 -3.08 -23.08 1.79
N GLU A 276 -3.99 -23.88 1.24
CA GLU A 276 -4.26 -23.92 -0.19
C GLU A 276 -4.82 -22.58 -0.69
N LYS A 277 -5.80 -22.03 0.02
CA LYS A 277 -6.39 -20.74 -0.35
C LYS A 277 -5.43 -19.57 -0.21
N LEU A 278 -4.60 -19.54 0.83
CA LEU A 278 -3.57 -18.53 0.99
C LEU A 278 -2.53 -18.60 -0.13
N GLN A 279 -2.17 -19.79 -0.60
CA GLN A 279 -1.29 -19.99 -1.74
C GLN A 279 -1.92 -19.47 -3.05
N GLU A 280 -3.20 -19.72 -3.29
CA GLU A 280 -3.94 -19.17 -4.43
C GLU A 280 -3.91 -17.63 -4.39
N LEU A 281 -4.26 -17.02 -3.23
CA LEU A 281 -4.29 -15.58 -3.06
C LEU A 281 -2.88 -14.95 -3.14
N SER A 282 -1.85 -15.67 -2.67
CA SER A 282 -0.44 -15.29 -2.86
C SER A 282 -0.10 -15.18 -4.36
N GLY A 283 -0.66 -16.04 -5.21
CA GLY A 283 -0.53 -15.95 -6.67
C GLY A 283 -1.14 -14.69 -7.29
N MET A 284 -2.12 -14.04 -6.64
CA MET A 284 -2.60 -12.72 -7.08
C MET A 284 -1.53 -11.65 -6.92
N LEU A 285 -0.75 -11.71 -5.85
CA LEU A 285 0.30 -10.75 -5.52
C LEU A 285 1.51 -10.83 -6.47
N GLU A 286 1.72 -11.96 -7.15
CA GLU A 286 2.73 -12.09 -8.22
C GLU A 286 2.36 -11.29 -9.49
N LYS A 287 1.10 -10.87 -9.64
CA LYS A 287 0.58 -10.12 -10.80
C LYS A 287 0.72 -8.59 -10.68
N ILE A 288 1.48 -8.13 -9.69
CA ILE A 288 1.83 -6.71 -9.52
C ILE A 288 3.36 -6.56 -9.47
N PRO A 289 3.92 -5.41 -9.90
CA PRO A 289 5.36 -5.19 -9.86
C PRO A 289 5.92 -5.25 -8.43
N HIS A 290 6.92 -6.13 -8.22
CA HIS A 290 7.59 -6.32 -6.93
C HIS A 290 9.10 -6.59 -7.12
N ARG A 291 9.90 -6.50 -6.08
CA ARG A 291 11.36 -6.71 -6.09
C ARG A 291 11.80 -8.08 -5.55
N GLY A 292 11.00 -9.09 -5.77
CA GLY A 292 11.08 -10.33 -5.01
C GLY A 292 10.41 -10.16 -3.64
N TYR A 293 9.90 -11.26 -3.09
CA TYR A 293 9.21 -11.24 -1.81
C TYR A 293 10.08 -11.84 -0.71
N THR A 294 9.85 -11.35 0.51
CA THR A 294 10.44 -11.84 1.75
C THR A 294 9.39 -11.73 2.87
N ASP A 295 9.51 -12.53 3.89
CA ASP A 295 8.79 -12.35 5.15
C ASP A 295 9.49 -11.37 6.12
N GLY A 296 10.65 -10.83 5.72
CA GLY A 296 11.42 -9.87 6.53
C GLY A 296 11.75 -10.45 7.90
N SER A 297 11.50 -9.68 8.96
CA SER A 297 11.67 -10.13 10.34
C SER A 297 10.43 -10.82 10.94
N LEU A 298 9.36 -11.01 10.18
CA LEU A 298 8.09 -11.54 10.75
C LEU A 298 8.22 -12.94 11.35
N ASN A 299 9.02 -13.79 10.75
CA ASN A 299 9.13 -15.19 11.17
C ASN A 299 10.47 -15.49 11.88
N ASN A 300 11.56 -14.87 11.44
CA ASN A 300 12.92 -15.01 11.98
C ASN A 300 13.62 -13.66 11.92
N GLU A 301 14.77 -13.53 12.57
CA GLU A 301 15.64 -12.36 12.38
C GLU A 301 15.99 -12.21 10.89
N ALA A 302 15.80 -10.98 10.36
CA ALA A 302 16.14 -10.70 8.98
C ALA A 302 17.65 -10.58 8.78
N ASP A 303 18.16 -11.22 7.76
CA ASP A 303 19.57 -11.19 7.33
C ASP A 303 19.74 -10.56 5.94
N ALA A 304 20.96 -10.53 5.45
CA ALA A 304 21.27 -9.98 4.14
C ALA A 304 20.57 -10.74 3.00
N GLU A 305 20.41 -12.06 3.10
CA GLU A 305 19.78 -12.89 2.06
C GLU A 305 18.25 -12.72 2.06
N SER A 306 17.65 -12.56 3.23
CA SER A 306 16.20 -12.38 3.37
C SER A 306 15.73 -10.99 2.93
N VAL A 307 16.53 -9.94 3.16
CA VAL A 307 16.11 -8.54 2.92
C VAL A 307 16.66 -7.94 1.64
N TYR A 308 17.90 -8.31 1.25
CA TYR A 308 18.62 -7.69 0.15
C TYR A 308 18.10 -8.12 -1.23
N GLN A 309 18.02 -7.17 -2.16
CA GLN A 309 17.68 -7.40 -3.56
C GLN A 309 18.82 -6.89 -4.46
N GLY A 310 19.68 -7.79 -4.94
CA GLY A 310 20.83 -7.45 -5.78
C GLY A 310 20.50 -6.98 -7.19
N GLU A 311 19.29 -7.26 -7.70
CA GLU A 311 18.89 -6.89 -9.05
C GLU A 311 18.28 -5.47 -9.10
N ARG A 312 18.72 -4.69 -10.10
CA ARG A 312 18.26 -3.31 -10.31
C ARG A 312 16.76 -3.21 -10.61
N ASN A 313 16.27 -4.12 -11.44
CA ASN A 313 14.88 -4.13 -11.87
C ASN A 313 14.12 -5.14 -11.02
N GLY A 314 13.03 -4.69 -10.40
CA GLY A 314 12.06 -5.59 -9.79
C GLY A 314 11.60 -6.64 -10.80
N ARG A 315 11.08 -7.77 -10.32
CA ARG A 315 10.49 -8.79 -11.20
C ARG A 315 9.35 -8.16 -11.99
N ASN A 316 9.43 -8.29 -13.31
CA ASN A 316 8.30 -7.96 -14.16
C ASN A 316 7.17 -8.95 -13.84
N SER A 317 6.06 -8.44 -13.36
CA SER A 317 4.90 -9.28 -13.00
C SER A 317 4.21 -9.90 -14.23
N GLY A 318 4.61 -9.53 -15.44
CA GLY A 318 3.91 -9.88 -16.68
C GLY A 318 2.56 -9.17 -16.84
N TYR A 319 2.25 -8.20 -15.96
CA TYR A 319 1.02 -7.41 -16.01
C TYR A 319 1.28 -5.93 -15.78
N GLU A 320 0.51 -5.10 -16.47
CA GLU A 320 0.48 -3.65 -16.25
C GLU A 320 -0.96 -3.14 -16.14
N ILE A 321 -1.12 -1.95 -15.54
CA ILE A 321 -2.42 -1.30 -15.50
C ILE A 321 -2.82 -0.86 -16.92
N ALA A 322 -3.99 -1.27 -17.38
CA ALA A 322 -4.56 -0.80 -18.65
C ALA A 322 -5.41 0.47 -18.43
N GLY A 323 -6.25 0.47 -17.40
CA GLY A 323 -7.12 1.61 -17.11
C GLY A 323 -8.03 1.39 -15.91
N THR A 324 -9.02 2.27 -15.80
CA THR A 324 -10.08 2.22 -14.79
C THR A 324 -11.44 2.40 -15.47
N VAL A 325 -12.41 1.55 -15.14
CA VAL A 325 -13.79 1.67 -15.63
C VAL A 325 -14.40 2.95 -15.08
N MET A 326 -14.94 3.80 -15.95
CA MET A 326 -15.55 5.07 -15.57
C MET A 326 -17.06 4.98 -15.54
N GLU A 327 -17.65 4.29 -16.52
CA GLU A 327 -19.10 4.18 -16.69
C GLU A 327 -19.45 2.84 -17.29
N VAL A 328 -20.60 2.29 -16.94
CA VAL A 328 -21.15 1.05 -17.48
C VAL A 328 -22.52 1.35 -18.10
N GLU A 329 -22.72 1.00 -19.36
CA GLU A 329 -23.94 1.24 -20.13
C GLU A 329 -24.73 -0.06 -20.30
N ASP A 330 -25.89 -0.16 -19.65
CA ASP A 330 -26.86 -1.25 -19.77
C ASP A 330 -26.28 -2.68 -19.69
N GLY A 331 -25.14 -2.86 -19.02
CA GLY A 331 -24.45 -4.15 -18.92
C GLY A 331 -23.88 -4.68 -20.24
N LYS A 332 -23.95 -3.91 -21.34
CA LYS A 332 -23.48 -4.32 -22.67
C LYS A 332 -22.17 -3.67 -23.08
N SER A 333 -21.87 -2.50 -22.54
CA SER A 333 -20.63 -1.79 -22.82
C SER A 333 -20.18 -0.99 -21.59
N PHE A 334 -18.92 -0.63 -21.57
CA PHE A 334 -18.37 0.28 -20.56
C PHE A 334 -17.36 1.23 -21.18
N THR A 335 -17.20 2.38 -20.53
CA THR A 335 -16.17 3.37 -20.84
C THR A 335 -15.03 3.24 -19.85
N MET A 336 -13.80 3.19 -20.32
CA MET A 336 -12.58 3.10 -19.52
C MET A 336 -11.66 4.28 -19.76
N LEU A 337 -11.15 4.87 -18.68
CA LEU A 337 -10.00 5.78 -18.71
C LEU A 337 -8.73 4.95 -18.79
N THR A 338 -7.97 5.11 -19.86
CA THR A 338 -6.72 4.36 -20.05
C THR A 338 -5.56 5.00 -19.32
N HIS A 339 -4.74 4.18 -18.66
CA HIS A 339 -3.52 4.62 -17.99
C HIS A 339 -2.25 4.34 -18.80
N ASN A 340 -2.22 3.22 -19.52
CA ASN A 340 -1.14 2.85 -20.44
C ASN A 340 -1.67 2.63 -21.86
N SER A 341 -0.78 2.72 -22.85
CA SER A 341 -1.14 2.44 -24.24
C SER A 341 -1.16 0.93 -24.50
N PHE A 342 -2.13 0.48 -25.31
CA PHE A 342 -2.18 -0.90 -25.81
C PHE A 342 -2.86 -0.93 -27.18
N ASP A 343 -2.52 -1.96 -27.94
CA ASP A 343 -3.06 -2.14 -29.29
C ASP A 343 -4.35 -3.00 -29.27
N ARG A 344 -5.08 -2.92 -30.35
CA ARG A 344 -6.24 -3.78 -30.65
C ARG A 344 -5.81 -5.27 -30.65
N ASN A 345 -6.76 -6.17 -30.44
CA ASN A 345 -6.57 -7.64 -30.38
C ASN A 345 -5.77 -8.12 -29.14
N LYS A 346 -5.88 -7.40 -28.04
CA LYS A 346 -5.39 -7.82 -26.73
C LYS A 346 -6.55 -8.32 -25.87
N THR A 347 -6.24 -9.12 -24.87
CA THR A 347 -7.18 -9.47 -23.79
C THR A 347 -6.86 -8.63 -22.56
N LEU A 348 -7.85 -7.91 -22.06
CA LEU A 348 -7.79 -7.20 -20.80
C LEU A 348 -8.45 -8.02 -19.69
N GLU A 349 -8.02 -7.82 -18.47
CA GLU A 349 -8.59 -8.41 -17.27
C GLU A 349 -9.17 -7.30 -16.39
N ILE A 350 -10.49 -7.30 -16.19
CA ILE A 350 -11.18 -6.41 -15.24
C ILE A 350 -11.16 -7.11 -13.89
N LEU A 351 -10.68 -6.44 -12.87
CA LEU A 351 -10.69 -6.93 -11.49
C LEU A 351 -12.01 -6.49 -10.83
N THR A 352 -12.84 -7.44 -10.43
CA THR A 352 -14.08 -7.14 -9.71
C THR A 352 -13.84 -6.93 -8.22
N PHE A 353 -14.76 -6.24 -7.52
CA PHE A 353 -14.60 -5.93 -6.10
C PHE A 353 -14.69 -7.15 -5.18
N ASP A 354 -15.31 -8.23 -5.64
CA ASP A 354 -15.40 -9.52 -4.93
C ASP A 354 -14.18 -10.45 -5.16
N GLY A 355 -13.18 -9.96 -5.92
CA GLY A 355 -11.94 -10.68 -6.22
C GLY A 355 -11.99 -11.52 -7.49
N GLY A 356 -13.07 -11.47 -8.26
CA GLY A 356 -13.20 -12.09 -9.57
C GLY A 356 -12.35 -11.39 -10.65
N VAL A 357 -12.22 -12.05 -11.80
CA VAL A 357 -11.52 -11.52 -12.97
C VAL A 357 -12.36 -11.77 -14.21
N ILE A 358 -12.77 -10.69 -14.90
CA ILE A 358 -13.51 -10.75 -16.15
C ILE A 358 -12.55 -10.47 -17.30
N LYS A 359 -12.49 -11.36 -18.28
CA LYS A 359 -11.66 -11.19 -19.48
C LYS A 359 -12.48 -10.56 -20.58
N ILE A 360 -11.94 -9.53 -21.22
CA ILE A 360 -12.54 -8.85 -22.36
C ILE A 360 -11.56 -8.72 -23.52
N SER A 361 -12.10 -8.75 -24.75
CA SER A 361 -11.33 -8.50 -25.97
C SER A 361 -11.31 -7.02 -26.31
N THR A 362 -10.16 -6.51 -26.76
CA THR A 362 -10.07 -5.14 -27.30
C THR A 362 -10.41 -5.04 -28.78
N GLN A 363 -10.93 -6.14 -29.40
CA GLN A 363 -11.20 -6.19 -30.84
C GLN A 363 -12.21 -5.13 -31.31
N GLU A 364 -13.21 -4.83 -30.47
CA GLU A 364 -14.28 -3.87 -30.79
C GLU A 364 -14.09 -2.51 -30.07
N MET A 365 -12.86 -2.19 -29.70
CA MET A 365 -12.54 -0.93 -29.03
C MET A 365 -12.88 0.28 -29.93
N LYS A 366 -13.59 1.27 -29.37
CA LYS A 366 -14.05 2.48 -30.05
C LYS A 366 -13.68 3.73 -29.25
N ASP A 367 -13.57 4.88 -29.93
CA ASP A 367 -13.57 6.18 -29.27
C ASP A 367 -14.98 6.58 -28.80
N LEU A 368 -15.11 7.73 -28.13
CA LEU A 368 -16.41 8.23 -27.64
C LEU A 368 -17.37 8.61 -28.78
N ASN A 369 -16.89 8.77 -30.02
CA ASN A 369 -17.69 9.00 -31.21
C ASN A 369 -18.08 7.69 -31.91
N ASN A 370 -17.92 6.53 -31.26
CA ASN A 370 -18.16 5.19 -31.78
C ASN A 370 -17.31 4.79 -33.00
N LYS A 371 -16.18 5.48 -33.26
CA LYS A 371 -15.24 5.10 -34.34
C LYS A 371 -14.29 4.03 -33.85
N PRO A 372 -14.09 2.93 -34.59
CA PRO A 372 -13.11 1.89 -34.27
C PRO A 372 -11.70 2.49 -34.17
N VAL A 373 -10.93 2.11 -33.17
CA VAL A 373 -9.56 2.54 -32.97
C VAL A 373 -8.61 1.35 -32.93
N LYS A 374 -7.39 1.55 -33.46
CA LYS A 374 -6.35 0.51 -33.51
C LYS A 374 -5.52 0.44 -32.24
N ARG A 375 -5.41 1.58 -31.52
CA ARG A 375 -4.56 1.74 -30.33
C ARG A 375 -5.23 2.67 -29.32
N ALA A 376 -5.27 2.26 -28.08
CA ALA A 376 -5.61 3.11 -26.95
C ALA A 376 -4.36 3.89 -26.53
N ASN A 377 -4.52 5.19 -26.27
CA ASN A 377 -3.46 6.06 -25.74
C ASN A 377 -3.77 6.42 -24.28
N PRO A 378 -2.74 6.68 -23.45
CA PRO A 378 -2.94 7.05 -22.05
C PRO A 378 -3.79 8.31 -21.88
N SER A 379 -4.45 8.42 -20.74
CA SER A 379 -5.27 9.57 -20.32
C SER A 379 -6.42 9.90 -21.30
N ARG A 380 -6.96 8.87 -21.97
CA ARG A 380 -8.11 9.00 -22.86
C ARG A 380 -9.21 8.01 -22.51
N LEU A 381 -10.42 8.33 -22.88
CA LEU A 381 -11.60 7.49 -22.71
C LEU A 381 -11.86 6.67 -23.98
N PHE A 382 -12.06 5.39 -23.79
CA PHE A 382 -12.47 4.46 -24.85
C PHE A 382 -13.64 3.61 -24.40
N ARG A 383 -14.48 3.24 -25.36
CA ARG A 383 -15.63 2.35 -25.17
C ARG A 383 -15.27 0.93 -25.55
N PHE A 384 -15.66 -0.02 -24.73
CA PHE A 384 -15.48 -1.46 -24.92
C PHE A 384 -16.82 -2.16 -24.90
N ALA A 385 -17.05 -3.07 -25.85
CA ALA A 385 -18.20 -3.94 -25.79
C ALA A 385 -17.92 -5.09 -24.80
N CYS A 386 -18.93 -5.43 -24.01
CA CYS A 386 -18.95 -6.67 -23.26
C CYS A 386 -19.46 -7.75 -24.21
N SER A 387 -18.58 -8.29 -25.09
CA SER A 387 -18.99 -9.29 -26.06
C SER A 387 -19.34 -10.62 -25.39
N GLU A 388 -20.33 -11.33 -25.96
CA GLU A 388 -20.82 -12.66 -25.56
C GLU A 388 -19.73 -13.77 -25.56
N ALA A 389 -18.50 -13.48 -25.93
CA ALA A 389 -17.35 -14.40 -25.86
C ALA A 389 -16.96 -14.82 -24.43
N ALA A 390 -17.54 -14.21 -23.40
CA ALA A 390 -17.47 -14.66 -22.01
C ALA A 390 -18.34 -15.91 -21.74
N GLU A 391 -19.22 -16.31 -22.67
CA GLU A 391 -20.16 -17.41 -22.48
C GLU A 391 -19.54 -18.82 -22.53
N GLN A 392 -18.27 -18.96 -22.91
CA GLN A 392 -17.62 -20.29 -22.99
C GLN A 392 -16.84 -20.69 -21.72
N SER A 393 -16.75 -19.83 -20.71
CA SER A 393 -16.35 -20.23 -19.36
C SER A 393 -17.57 -20.11 -18.44
N ALA A 394 -18.01 -21.22 -17.90
CA ALA A 394 -19.20 -21.58 -17.13
C ALA A 394 -19.82 -20.59 -16.10
N ASP A 395 -19.75 -19.27 -16.32
CA ASP A 395 -20.37 -18.27 -15.43
C ASP A 395 -20.91 -17.07 -16.22
N VAL A 396 -22.15 -17.18 -16.68
CA VAL A 396 -22.94 -16.10 -17.34
C VAL A 396 -23.19 -14.89 -16.39
N SER A 397 -22.80 -14.98 -15.11
CA SER A 397 -22.94 -13.92 -14.09
C SER A 397 -21.89 -12.82 -14.20
N GLY A 398 -20.82 -12.99 -15.02
CA GLY A 398 -19.64 -12.12 -14.96
C GLY A 398 -19.85 -10.66 -15.42
N ILE A 399 -20.66 -10.41 -16.44
CA ILE A 399 -20.79 -9.08 -17.05
C ILE A 399 -21.59 -8.11 -16.17
N SER A 400 -22.57 -8.60 -15.43
CA SER A 400 -23.33 -7.79 -14.45
C SER A 400 -22.49 -7.31 -13.27
N GLN A 401 -21.26 -7.84 -13.13
CA GLN A 401 -20.32 -7.48 -12.04
C GLN A 401 -19.34 -6.37 -12.43
N VAL A 402 -19.27 -5.95 -13.71
CA VAL A 402 -18.48 -4.78 -14.11
C VAL A 402 -19.10 -3.53 -13.52
N GLN A 403 -18.31 -2.76 -12.79
CA GLN A 403 -18.76 -1.56 -12.09
C GLN A 403 -17.79 -0.40 -12.32
N PRO A 404 -18.26 0.85 -12.25
CA PRO A 404 -17.37 2.01 -12.19
C PRO A 404 -16.30 1.83 -11.10
N LEU A 405 -15.09 2.29 -11.39
CA LEU A 405 -13.89 2.16 -10.55
C LEU A 405 -13.28 0.75 -10.51
N ASN A 406 -13.79 -0.24 -11.24
CA ASN A 406 -13.04 -1.47 -11.44
C ASN A 406 -11.71 -1.17 -12.15
N VAL A 407 -10.64 -1.72 -11.61
CA VAL A 407 -9.30 -1.61 -12.19
C VAL A 407 -9.13 -2.67 -13.28
N VAL A 408 -8.54 -2.24 -14.40
CA VAL A 408 -8.30 -3.10 -15.56
C VAL A 408 -6.80 -3.25 -15.78
N ARG A 409 -6.35 -4.50 -15.98
CA ARG A 409 -4.95 -4.81 -16.28
C ARG A 409 -4.80 -5.54 -17.60
N LEU A 410 -3.59 -5.44 -18.14
CA LEU A 410 -3.16 -6.09 -19.37
C LEU A 410 -2.01 -7.05 -19.04
N LYS A 411 -2.03 -8.27 -19.60
CA LYS A 411 -0.87 -9.16 -19.61
C LYS A 411 0.09 -8.73 -20.72
N ILE A 412 1.35 -8.47 -20.37
CA ILE A 412 2.43 -8.01 -21.26
C ILE A 412 3.35 -9.15 -21.70
#